data_d8fbdb66b442a6d4072ca35294e6c2fd
#
_entry.id   d8fbdb66b442a6d4072ca35294e6c2fd
#
_cell.length_a   1.000
_cell.length_b   1.000
_cell.length_c   1.000
_cell.angle_alpha   90.00
_cell.angle_beta   90.00
_cell.angle_gamma   90.00
#
_symmetry.space_group_name_H-M   'P 1'
#
loop_
_entity.id
_entity.type
_entity.pdbx_description
1 polymer ?
#
loop_
_entity_poly.entity_id
_entity_poly.type
_entity_poly.pdbx_seq_one_letter_code
_entity_poly.pdbx_strand_id
1 'polypeptide(L)'
;KKDMIVMSGWKIYPTEVEEVLIKYPAVKEIAIFSINDCHRGEIPVAAVVWENEADDEGLINYARENLSRYKVPKQIFALDELPRVNGWKLLRRELRQMFKE
;
A
#
# COMPACT_ATOMS: atom_id res chain seq x y z
N LYS A 1 16.71 -0.38 -9.13
CA LYS A 1 16.32 -1.52 -8.33
C LYS A 1 14.91 -1.40 -7.81
N LYS A 2 14.13 -2.42 -7.97
CA LYS A 2 12.71 -2.36 -7.67
C LYS A 2 12.40 -2.94 -6.30
N ASP A 3 11.49 -2.29 -5.62
CA ASP A 3 10.87 -2.89 -4.44
C ASP A 3 10.00 -4.04 -4.88
N MET A 4 10.01 -5.11 -4.12
CA MET A 4 9.21 -6.27 -4.40
C MET A 4 8.81 -6.89 -3.06
N ILE A 5 7.55 -7.24 -2.96
CA ILE A 5 7.03 -7.89 -1.77
C ILE A 5 6.82 -9.36 -2.08
N VAL A 6 7.33 -10.24 -1.23
CA VAL A 6 7.16 -11.68 -1.42
C VAL A 6 6.26 -12.20 -0.31
N MET A 7 5.05 -12.62 -0.69
CA MET A 7 4.07 -13.15 0.26
C MET A 7 3.76 -14.59 -0.13
N SER A 8 4.19 -15.52 0.70
CA SER A 8 3.95 -16.95 0.47
C SER A 8 4.40 -17.37 -0.94
N GLY A 9 5.52 -16.81 -1.40
CA GLY A 9 6.05 -17.13 -2.72
C GLY A 9 5.51 -16.27 -3.85
N TRP A 10 4.44 -15.51 -3.62
CA TRP A 10 3.89 -14.61 -4.64
C TRP A 10 4.67 -13.29 -4.66
N LYS A 11 4.95 -12.81 -5.85
CA LYS A 11 5.68 -11.56 -6.03
C LYS A 11 4.70 -10.43 -6.31
N ILE A 12 4.79 -9.37 -5.51
CA ILE A 12 3.90 -8.23 -5.60
C ILE A 12 4.75 -6.99 -5.78
N TYR A 13 4.46 -6.20 -6.81
CA TYR A 13 5.21 -4.98 -7.09
C TYR A 13 4.40 -3.77 -6.62
N PRO A 14 4.91 -3.04 -5.63
CA PRO A 14 4.15 -1.91 -5.06
C PRO A 14 3.68 -0.90 -6.07
N THR A 15 4.52 -0.54 -7.05
CA THR A 15 4.13 0.47 -8.03
C THR A 15 2.95 0.02 -8.87
N GLU A 16 2.88 -1.25 -9.19
CA GLU A 16 1.77 -1.79 -9.96
C GLU A 16 0.46 -1.63 -9.21
N VAL A 17 0.48 -1.95 -7.92
CA VAL A 17 -0.73 -1.85 -7.10
C VAL A 17 -1.11 -0.39 -6.91
N GLU A 18 -0.12 0.47 -6.68
CA GLU A 18 -0.36 1.89 -6.50
C GLU A 18 -1.02 2.51 -7.72
N GLU A 19 -0.57 2.11 -8.93
CA GLU A 19 -1.13 2.67 -10.15
C GLU A 19 -2.60 2.35 -10.31
N VAL A 20 -3.01 1.20 -9.82
CA VAL A 20 -4.43 0.83 -9.88
C VAL A 20 -5.22 1.58 -8.82
N LEU A 21 -4.74 1.59 -7.59
CA LEU A 21 -5.53 2.10 -6.48
C LEU A 21 -5.58 3.62 -6.42
N ILE A 22 -4.60 4.30 -7.00
CA ILE A 22 -4.64 5.77 -7.02
C ILE A 22 -5.84 6.30 -7.83
N LYS A 23 -6.42 5.45 -8.66
CA LYS A 23 -7.58 5.84 -9.45
C LYS A 23 -8.88 5.87 -8.67
N TYR A 24 -8.89 5.31 -7.46
CA TYR A 24 -10.08 5.36 -6.63
C TYR A 24 -10.28 6.80 -6.16
N PRO A 25 -11.47 7.39 -6.39
CA PRO A 25 -11.64 8.84 -6.21
C PRO A 25 -11.36 9.37 -4.81
N ALA A 26 -11.57 8.56 -3.77
CA ALA A 26 -11.35 9.04 -2.40
C ALA A 26 -9.88 9.09 -2.03
N VAL A 27 -8.99 8.53 -2.84
CA VAL A 27 -7.56 8.45 -2.55
C VAL A 27 -6.85 9.66 -3.14
N LYS A 28 -6.16 10.41 -2.29
CA LYS A 28 -5.33 11.53 -2.75
C LYS A 28 -3.92 11.04 -3.07
N GLU A 29 -3.33 10.27 -2.16
CA GLU A 29 -2.01 9.66 -2.37
C GLU A 29 -2.05 8.27 -1.76
N ILE A 30 -1.22 7.40 -2.29
CA ILE A 30 -1.15 6.03 -1.78
C ILE A 30 0.27 5.50 -1.93
N ALA A 31 0.68 4.70 -0.96
CA ALA A 31 1.94 3.98 -1.02
C ALA A 31 1.71 2.57 -0.55
N ILE A 32 2.18 1.62 -1.34
CA ILE A 32 2.10 0.20 -1.00
C ILE A 32 3.46 -0.22 -0.46
N PHE A 33 3.46 -0.89 0.67
CA PHE A 33 4.70 -1.36 1.28
C PHE A 33 4.40 -2.67 1.99
N SER A 34 5.41 -3.25 2.62
CA SER A 34 5.24 -4.53 3.27
C SER A 34 5.46 -4.40 4.77
N ILE A 35 4.76 -5.23 5.52
CA ILE A 35 5.10 -5.49 6.91
C ILE A 35 5.25 -7.00 7.07
N ASN A 36 5.88 -7.41 8.16
CA ASN A 36 6.12 -8.83 8.39
C ASN A 36 4.88 -9.51 8.94
N ASP A 37 4.68 -10.75 8.49
CA ASP A 37 3.59 -11.59 8.97
C ASP A 37 4.19 -12.93 9.36
N CYS A 38 3.83 -13.45 10.54
CA CYS A 38 4.48 -14.65 11.05
C CYS A 38 4.20 -15.91 10.23
N HIS A 39 3.14 -15.88 9.42
CA HIS A 39 2.78 -17.06 8.63
C HIS A 39 3.11 -16.93 7.15
N ARG A 40 3.11 -15.71 6.61
CA ARG A 40 3.23 -15.51 5.18
C ARG A 40 4.51 -14.81 4.76
N GLY A 41 5.33 -14.42 5.71
CA GLY A 41 6.55 -13.67 5.45
C GLY A 41 6.24 -12.18 5.41
N GLU A 42 6.14 -11.63 4.21
CA GLU A 42 5.72 -10.24 4.04
C GLU A 42 4.28 -10.20 3.57
N ILE A 43 3.56 -9.14 3.95
CA ILE A 43 2.23 -8.91 3.39
C ILE A 43 2.16 -7.47 2.88
N PRO A 44 1.40 -7.24 1.80
CA PRO A 44 1.26 -5.89 1.28
C PRO A 44 0.24 -5.11 2.10
N VAL A 45 0.58 -3.87 2.40
CA VAL A 45 -0.32 -2.95 3.10
C VAL A 45 -0.25 -1.60 2.43
N ALA A 46 -1.24 -0.76 2.69
CA ALA A 46 -1.33 0.53 2.04
C ALA A 46 -1.31 1.65 3.07
N ALA A 47 -0.53 2.69 2.80
CA ALA A 47 -0.63 3.96 3.52
C ALA A 47 -1.35 4.92 2.58
N VAL A 48 -2.43 5.52 3.03
CA VAL A 48 -3.30 6.31 2.19
C VAL A 48 -3.47 7.70 2.76
N VAL A 49 -3.30 8.70 1.90
CA VAL A 49 -3.72 10.05 2.20
C VAL A 49 -5.07 10.23 1.50
N TRP A 50 -6.11 10.47 2.28
CA TRP A 50 -7.47 10.56 1.75
C TRP A 50 -7.78 11.98 1.31
N GLU A 51 -8.58 12.12 0.26
CA GLU A 51 -9.02 13.45 -0.15
C GLU A 51 -9.90 14.11 0.91
N ASN A 52 -10.79 13.34 1.50
CA ASN A 52 -11.67 13.82 2.55
C ASN A 52 -11.74 12.75 3.63
N GLU A 53 -12.85 12.03 3.71
CA GLU A 53 -13.00 10.99 4.72
C GLU A 53 -12.38 9.67 4.26
N ALA A 54 -11.87 8.93 5.20
CA ALA A 54 -11.34 7.60 4.93
C ALA A 54 -12.45 6.68 4.46
N ASP A 55 -12.12 5.82 3.50
CA ASP A 55 -13.09 4.89 2.95
C ASP A 55 -12.38 3.55 2.71
N ASP A 56 -11.97 2.92 3.80
CA ASP A 56 -11.20 1.69 3.72
C ASP A 56 -11.98 0.60 2.99
N GLU A 57 -13.24 0.44 3.34
CA GLU A 57 -14.07 -0.61 2.74
C GLU A 57 -14.21 -0.42 1.24
N GLY A 58 -14.49 0.81 0.81
CA GLY A 58 -14.62 1.09 -0.61
C GLY A 58 -13.33 0.84 -1.36
N LEU A 59 -12.20 1.24 -0.77
CA LEU A 59 -10.91 1.03 -1.42
C LEU A 59 -10.59 -0.45 -1.54
N ILE A 60 -10.85 -1.23 -0.50
CA ILE A 60 -10.61 -2.67 -0.55
C ILE A 60 -11.49 -3.34 -1.59
N ASN A 61 -12.77 -2.94 -1.67
CA ASN A 61 -13.65 -3.49 -2.69
C ASN A 61 -13.18 -3.14 -4.09
N TYR A 62 -12.71 -1.91 -4.28
CA TYR A 62 -12.16 -1.49 -5.56
C TYR A 62 -10.93 -2.33 -5.91
N ALA A 63 -10.08 -2.58 -4.90
CA ALA A 63 -8.89 -3.40 -5.12
C ALA A 63 -9.28 -4.82 -5.53
N ARG A 64 -10.27 -5.40 -4.87
CA ARG A 64 -10.71 -6.75 -5.21
C ARG A 64 -11.24 -6.86 -6.62
N GLU A 65 -11.85 -5.79 -7.12
CA GLU A 65 -12.40 -5.79 -8.47
C GLU A 65 -11.35 -5.59 -9.54
N ASN A 66 -10.20 -5.01 -9.19
CA ASN A 66 -9.22 -4.60 -10.18
C ASN A 66 -7.86 -5.25 -10.04
N LEU A 67 -7.65 -6.05 -9.00
CA LEU A 67 -6.36 -6.69 -8.75
C LEU A 67 -6.57 -8.16 -8.44
N SER A 68 -5.53 -8.96 -8.74
CA SER A 68 -5.53 -10.35 -8.27
C SER A 68 -5.63 -10.37 -6.75
N ARG A 69 -6.25 -11.43 -6.22
CA ARG A 69 -6.53 -11.50 -4.79
C ARG A 69 -5.28 -11.29 -3.94
N TYR A 70 -4.17 -11.90 -4.35
CA TYR A 70 -2.96 -11.82 -3.52
C TYR A 70 -2.33 -10.44 -3.52
N LYS A 71 -2.71 -9.57 -4.47
CA LYS A 71 -2.18 -8.21 -4.56
C LYS A 71 -2.97 -7.20 -3.76
N VAL A 72 -4.14 -7.59 -3.24
CA VAL A 72 -4.97 -6.67 -2.47
C VAL A 72 -4.31 -6.39 -1.13
N PRO A 73 -4.15 -5.11 -0.74
CA PRO A 73 -3.55 -4.79 0.56
C PRO A 73 -4.32 -5.41 1.71
N LYS A 74 -3.59 -5.90 2.70
CA LYS A 74 -4.21 -6.55 3.85
C LYS A 74 -4.65 -5.57 4.92
N GLN A 75 -4.04 -4.39 4.95
CA GLN A 75 -4.38 -3.35 5.91
C GLN A 75 -4.24 -2.00 5.24
N ILE A 76 -4.97 -1.01 5.75
CA ILE A 76 -4.90 0.36 5.26
C ILE A 76 -4.60 1.25 6.44
N PHE A 77 -3.56 2.07 6.32
CA PHE A 77 -3.18 3.05 7.32
C PHE A 77 -3.43 4.45 6.77
N ALA A 78 -4.18 5.27 7.51
CA ALA A 78 -4.44 6.64 7.10
C ALA A 78 -3.33 7.55 7.59
N LEU A 79 -2.80 8.37 6.70
CA LEU A 79 -1.76 9.33 7.02
C LEU A 79 -2.14 10.69 6.47
N ASP A 80 -1.63 11.75 7.11
CA ASP A 80 -1.82 13.11 6.60
C ASP A 80 -0.94 13.37 5.39
N GLU A 81 0.25 12.76 5.38
CA GLU A 81 1.15 12.88 4.24
C GLU A 81 2.08 11.68 4.23
N LEU A 82 2.62 11.39 3.05
CA LEU A 82 3.56 10.29 2.89
C LEU A 82 4.99 10.79 3.08
N PRO A 83 5.88 9.94 3.65
CA PRO A 83 7.28 10.34 3.79
C PRO A 83 7.95 10.42 2.42
N ARG A 84 8.54 11.56 2.13
CA ARG A 84 9.22 11.79 0.88
C ARG A 84 10.53 12.53 1.13
N VAL A 85 11.48 12.32 0.24
CA VAL A 85 12.73 13.07 0.26
C VAL A 85 12.73 14.03 -0.93
N ASN A 86 13.17 15.26 -0.69
CA ASN A 86 13.19 16.32 -1.71
C ASN A 86 11.81 16.58 -2.30
N GLY A 87 10.75 16.30 -1.53
CA GLY A 87 9.41 16.63 -1.92
C GLY A 87 8.78 15.72 -2.96
N TRP A 88 9.49 14.73 -3.49
CA TRP A 88 8.93 13.90 -4.53
C TRP A 88 9.22 12.41 -4.41
N LYS A 89 10.35 12.05 -3.82
CA LYS A 89 10.72 10.63 -3.78
C LYS A 89 10.11 9.95 -2.56
N LEU A 90 9.25 8.97 -2.82
CA LEU A 90 8.60 8.21 -1.77
C LEU A 90 9.61 7.30 -1.05
N LEU A 91 9.52 7.26 0.27
CA LEU A 91 10.40 6.44 1.09
C LEU A 91 9.61 5.31 1.75
N ARG A 92 9.50 4.18 1.04
CA ARG A 92 8.79 3.02 1.59
C ARG A 92 9.46 2.46 2.83
N ARG A 93 10.78 2.61 2.91
CA ARG A 93 11.50 2.16 4.10
C ARG A 93 11.01 2.89 5.36
N GLU A 94 10.74 4.19 5.23
CA GLU A 94 10.20 4.94 6.35
C GLU A 94 8.84 4.42 6.78
N LEU A 95 8.02 4.07 5.80
CA LEU A 95 6.69 3.53 6.10
C LEU A 95 6.81 2.21 6.85
N ARG A 96 7.72 1.35 6.43
CA ARG A 96 7.91 0.08 7.12
C ARG A 96 8.32 0.30 8.58
N GLN A 97 9.14 1.33 8.84
CA GLN A 97 9.54 1.63 10.21
C GLN A 97 8.37 2.16 11.04
N MET A 98 7.53 2.99 10.45
CA MET A 98 6.41 3.60 11.16
C MET A 98 5.41 2.54 11.65
N PHE A 99 5.22 1.48 10.88
CA PHE A 99 4.19 0.47 11.18
C PHE A 99 4.80 -0.88 11.50
N LYS A 100 6.03 -0.89 11.93
CA LYS A 100 6.72 -2.11 12.28
C LYS A 100 6.11 -2.72 13.55
N GLU A 101 5.90 -4.02 13.50
CA GLU A 101 5.34 -4.76 14.64
C GLU A 101 6.41 -5.15 15.65
#